data_40cdde01002c4b62f521c97ade8cf8a5
#
_entry.id   40cdde01002c4b62f521c97ade8cf8a5
#
_cell.length_a   1.000
_cell.length_b   1.000
_cell.length_c   1.000
_cell.angle_alpha   90.00
_cell.angle_beta   90.00
_cell.angle_gamma   90.00
#
_symmetry.space_group_name_H-M   'P 1'
#
loop_
_entity.id
_entity.type
_entity.pdbx_description
1 polymer ?
#
loop_
_entity_poly.entity_id
_entity_poly.type
_entity_poly.pdbx_seq_one_letter_code
_entity_poly.pdbx_strand_id
1 'polypeptide(L)'
;MCSSFIEHRKDGNMRPEFRKLRVAQLERSLKPFRAARDSPRPQKGWIRAIREATGVTTREMAKRLHKAPSLASYLEKSEAEYRITLGKLREAADALGCQLVYALVPKSGNIQELAEQRARAEATENVRAVEHTMALEDQAVGGVKEKIEEQTKRILERT
;
A
#
# COMPACT_ATOMS: atom_id res chain seq x y z
N MET A 1 7.77 16.19 -36.00
CA MET A 1 8.29 14.80 -36.08
C MET A 1 9.22 14.57 -34.91
N CYS A 2 8.72 13.99 -33.82
CA CYS A 2 9.52 13.40 -32.77
C CYS A 2 8.65 12.33 -32.12
N SER A 3 8.72 11.13 -32.71
CA SER A 3 8.21 9.90 -32.14
C SER A 3 9.12 9.52 -31.00
N SER A 4 8.75 9.76 -29.77
CA SER A 4 9.45 9.20 -28.62
C SER A 4 8.89 7.82 -28.31
N PHE A 5 9.69 6.87 -28.62
CA PHE A 5 9.68 5.48 -28.26
C PHE A 5 9.35 5.28 -26.77
N ILE A 6 8.13 4.88 -26.47
CA ILE A 6 7.81 4.23 -25.21
C ILE A 6 8.01 2.73 -25.44
N GLU A 7 9.23 2.26 -25.28
CA GLU A 7 9.51 0.84 -25.14
C GLU A 7 8.82 0.32 -23.88
N HIS A 8 7.74 -0.42 -24.08
CA HIS A 8 7.15 -1.28 -23.07
C HIS A 8 8.16 -2.39 -22.75
N ARG A 9 9.03 -2.16 -21.78
CA ARG A 9 9.78 -3.26 -21.15
C ARG A 9 8.81 -4.12 -20.34
N LYS A 10 8.38 -5.18 -20.97
CA LYS A 10 7.82 -6.36 -20.31
C LYS A 10 8.96 -7.10 -19.62
N ASP A 11 9.42 -6.72 -18.47
CA ASP A 11 10.16 -7.60 -17.55
C ASP A 11 10.46 -6.78 -16.29
N GLY A 12 9.88 -7.20 -15.17
CA GLY A 12 9.93 -6.51 -13.89
C GLY A 12 11.30 -6.54 -13.18
N ASN A 13 12.40 -6.66 -13.93
CA ASN A 13 13.74 -6.70 -13.35
C ASN A 13 14.40 -5.33 -13.43
N MET A 14 14.11 -4.49 -12.44
CA MET A 14 14.78 -3.20 -12.27
C MET A 14 16.19 -3.43 -11.71
N ARG A 15 17.21 -2.76 -12.31
CA ARG A 15 18.58 -2.84 -11.80
C ARG A 15 18.62 -2.52 -10.29
N PRO A 16 19.39 -3.27 -9.47
CA PRO A 16 19.40 -3.13 -8.01
C PRO A 16 19.67 -1.71 -7.51
N GLU A 17 20.50 -0.94 -8.23
CA GLU A 17 20.83 0.45 -7.91
C GLU A 17 19.61 1.37 -8.00
N PHE A 18 18.81 1.24 -9.06
CA PHE A 18 17.58 2.01 -9.23
C PHE A 18 16.52 1.63 -8.20
N ARG A 19 16.50 0.37 -7.77
CA ARG A 19 15.60 -0.08 -6.72
C ARG A 19 15.92 0.57 -5.38
N LYS A 20 17.20 0.58 -4.97
CA LYS A 20 17.63 1.26 -3.75
C LYS A 20 17.24 2.74 -3.74
N LEU A 21 17.45 3.42 -4.87
CA LEU A 21 17.07 4.82 -5.01
C LEU A 21 15.56 5.02 -4.90
N ARG A 22 14.76 4.17 -5.55
CA ARG A 22 13.29 4.19 -5.45
C ARG A 22 12.79 3.94 -4.04
N VAL A 23 13.37 2.97 -3.33
CA VAL A 23 13.04 2.71 -1.93
C VAL A 23 13.33 3.94 -1.09
N ALA A 24 14.48 4.57 -1.24
CA ALA A 24 14.83 5.78 -0.50
C ALA A 24 13.89 6.96 -0.80
N GLN A 25 13.48 7.15 -2.06
CA GLN A 25 12.51 8.19 -2.44
C GLN A 25 11.13 7.90 -1.84
N LEU A 26 10.67 6.65 -1.93
CA LEU A 26 9.38 6.24 -1.37
C LEU A 26 9.36 6.39 0.15
N GLU A 27 10.44 6.03 0.83
CA GLU A 27 10.59 6.21 2.27
C GLU A 27 10.45 7.68 2.69
N ARG A 28 11.09 8.61 1.95
CA ARG A 28 10.94 10.05 2.21
C ARG A 28 9.49 10.50 2.04
N SER A 29 8.81 10.04 0.97
CA SER A 29 7.42 10.39 0.70
C SER A 29 6.46 9.82 1.73
N LEU A 30 6.73 8.63 2.29
CA LEU A 30 5.89 7.98 3.28
C LEU A 30 6.13 8.45 4.71
N LYS A 31 7.27 9.09 4.98
CA LYS A 31 7.64 9.54 6.33
C LYS A 31 6.54 10.33 7.05
N PRO A 32 5.88 11.35 6.43
CA PRO A 32 4.83 12.12 7.10
C PRO A 32 3.57 11.28 7.40
N PHE A 33 3.31 10.22 6.61
CA PHE A 33 2.12 9.39 6.78
C PHE A 33 2.27 8.30 7.86
N ARG A 34 3.48 8.03 8.33
CA ARG A 34 3.72 7.02 9.37
C ARG A 34 3.04 7.38 10.69
N ALA A 35 3.06 8.65 11.06
CA ALA A 35 2.38 9.13 12.27
C ALA A 35 0.86 8.96 12.17
N ALA A 36 0.30 9.07 10.97
CA ALA A 36 -1.13 8.90 10.72
C ALA A 36 -1.59 7.43 10.75
N ARG A 37 -0.67 6.46 10.61
CA ARG A 37 -0.99 5.02 10.59
C ARG A 37 -1.76 4.58 11.84
N ASP A 38 -1.32 5.06 12.99
CA ASP A 38 -1.84 4.65 14.29
C ASP A 38 -2.94 5.60 14.79
N SER A 39 -3.29 6.62 14.00
CA SER A 39 -4.37 7.57 14.35
C SER A 39 -5.73 6.94 14.05
N PRO A 40 -6.65 6.91 15.02
CA PRO A 40 -7.97 6.33 14.83
C PRO A 40 -8.79 7.15 13.82
N ARG A 41 -9.44 6.45 12.90
CA ARG A 41 -10.44 7.05 12.03
C ARG A 41 -11.73 7.31 12.80
N PRO A 42 -12.48 8.41 12.53
CA PRO A 42 -13.82 8.60 13.10
C PRO A 42 -14.72 7.40 12.80
N GLN A 43 -15.47 6.92 13.79
CA GLN A 43 -16.32 5.72 13.65
C GLN A 43 -17.31 5.81 12.47
N LYS A 44 -17.84 7.00 12.20
CA LYS A 44 -18.82 7.26 11.13
C LYS A 44 -18.16 7.80 9.84
N GLY A 45 -16.83 7.71 9.71
CA GLY A 45 -16.08 8.23 8.58
C GLY A 45 -15.74 9.71 8.68
N TRP A 46 -14.77 10.15 7.86
CA TRP A 46 -14.30 11.54 7.82
C TRP A 46 -15.31 12.48 7.18
N ILE A 47 -16.01 12.06 6.12
CA ILE A 47 -17.02 12.90 5.43
C ILE A 47 -18.04 13.40 6.44
N ARG A 48 -18.61 12.49 7.19
CA ARG A 48 -19.62 12.83 8.19
C ARG A 48 -19.05 13.65 9.33
N ALA A 49 -17.89 13.27 9.85
CA ALA A 49 -17.26 13.98 10.97
C ALA A 49 -16.94 15.44 10.60
N ILE A 50 -16.38 15.69 9.43
CA ILE A 50 -16.04 17.04 8.96
C ILE A 50 -17.33 17.84 8.68
N ARG A 51 -18.31 17.24 8.00
CA ARG A 51 -19.59 17.88 7.71
C ARG A 51 -20.29 18.34 9.01
N GLU A 52 -20.38 17.48 10.01
CA GLU A 52 -21.01 17.81 11.30
C GLU A 52 -20.20 18.87 12.06
N ALA A 53 -18.89 18.77 12.09
CA ALA A 53 -18.02 19.74 12.73
C ALA A 53 -18.07 21.13 12.09
N THR A 54 -18.30 21.20 10.78
CA THR A 54 -18.43 22.49 10.05
C THR A 54 -19.85 22.99 9.94
N GLY A 55 -20.83 22.28 10.53
CA GLY A 55 -22.25 22.66 10.49
C GLY A 55 -22.92 22.53 9.14
N VAL A 56 -22.27 21.88 8.16
CA VAL A 56 -22.81 21.67 6.81
C VAL A 56 -23.88 20.60 6.84
N THR A 57 -25.07 20.89 6.29
CA THR A 57 -26.16 19.91 6.17
C THR A 57 -25.92 18.94 5.04
N THR A 58 -26.52 17.73 5.07
CA THR A 58 -26.48 16.79 3.95
C THR A 58 -27.05 17.38 2.67
N ARG A 59 -28.09 18.22 2.77
CA ARG A 59 -28.69 18.93 1.64
C ARG A 59 -27.71 19.94 1.02
N GLU A 60 -26.99 20.67 1.85
CA GLU A 60 -25.99 21.64 1.39
C GLU A 60 -24.78 20.94 0.75
N MET A 61 -24.28 19.87 1.34
CA MET A 61 -23.23 19.04 0.73
C MET A 61 -23.67 18.49 -0.62
N ALA A 62 -24.90 17.95 -0.73
CA ALA A 62 -25.44 17.45 -1.98
C ALA A 62 -25.56 18.55 -3.05
N LYS A 63 -25.94 19.78 -2.65
CA LYS A 63 -25.96 20.95 -3.54
C LYS A 63 -24.57 21.26 -4.08
N ARG A 64 -23.53 21.25 -3.23
CA ARG A 64 -22.14 21.45 -3.66
C ARG A 64 -21.63 20.35 -4.59
N LEU A 65 -22.11 19.13 -4.40
CA LEU A 65 -21.83 17.98 -5.30
C LEU A 65 -22.65 18.01 -6.60
N HIS A 66 -23.61 18.94 -6.74
CA HIS A 66 -24.60 18.94 -7.86
C HIS A 66 -25.36 17.61 -7.96
N LYS A 67 -25.75 17.03 -6.82
CA LYS A 67 -26.42 15.72 -6.71
C LYS A 67 -27.61 15.78 -5.76
N ALA A 68 -28.39 14.69 -5.75
CA ALA A 68 -29.53 14.54 -4.82
C ALA A 68 -29.03 14.37 -3.36
N PRO A 69 -29.81 14.82 -2.36
CA PRO A 69 -29.46 14.68 -0.94
C PRO A 69 -29.20 13.22 -0.50
N SER A 70 -29.90 12.27 -1.09
CA SER A 70 -29.70 10.84 -0.84
C SER A 70 -28.27 10.36 -1.15
N LEU A 71 -27.61 10.99 -2.14
CA LEU A 71 -26.24 10.64 -2.49
C LEU A 71 -25.26 11.07 -1.37
N ALA A 72 -25.43 12.21 -0.76
CA ALA A 72 -24.55 12.64 0.35
C ALA A 72 -24.59 11.64 1.51
N SER A 73 -25.78 11.20 1.91
CA SER A 73 -25.96 10.16 2.94
C SER A 73 -25.39 8.81 2.51
N TYR A 74 -25.52 8.45 1.23
CA TYR A 74 -24.94 7.24 0.68
C TYR A 74 -23.40 7.27 0.71
N LEU A 75 -22.77 8.41 0.38
CA LEU A 75 -21.31 8.56 0.42
C LEU A 75 -20.79 8.41 1.85
N GLU A 76 -21.44 9.02 2.85
CA GLU A 76 -21.08 8.87 4.25
C GLU A 76 -21.15 7.40 4.70
N LYS A 77 -22.25 6.71 4.36
CA LYS A 77 -22.41 5.30 4.70
C LYS A 77 -21.36 4.43 3.98
N SER A 78 -21.14 4.67 2.70
CA SER A 78 -20.16 3.91 1.90
C SER A 78 -18.73 4.12 2.41
N GLU A 79 -18.39 5.32 2.87
CA GLU A 79 -17.11 5.57 3.52
C GLU A 79 -16.99 4.83 4.84
N ALA A 80 -18.01 4.93 5.71
CA ALA A 80 -18.02 4.24 7.00
C ALA A 80 -17.82 2.73 6.85
N GLU A 81 -18.37 2.14 5.79
CA GLU A 81 -18.27 0.71 5.46
C GLU A 81 -17.06 0.34 4.57
N TYR A 82 -16.14 1.27 4.30
CA TYR A 82 -14.96 1.06 3.43
C TYR A 82 -15.29 0.65 2.00
N ARG A 83 -16.47 1.01 1.48
CA ARG A 83 -16.93 0.68 0.12
C ARG A 83 -16.87 1.85 -0.86
N ILE A 84 -16.52 3.03 -0.39
CA ILE A 84 -16.37 4.22 -1.23
C ILE A 84 -15.12 4.12 -2.10
N THR A 85 -15.22 4.54 -3.36
CA THR A 85 -14.05 4.67 -4.23
C THR A 85 -13.25 5.93 -3.89
N LEU A 86 -11.93 5.92 -4.15
CA LEU A 86 -11.07 7.10 -3.96
C LEU A 86 -11.56 8.32 -4.76
N GLY A 87 -12.11 8.09 -5.97
CA GLY A 87 -12.69 9.15 -6.77
C GLY A 87 -13.88 9.83 -6.07
N LYS A 88 -14.80 9.03 -5.54
CA LYS A 88 -15.95 9.55 -4.79
C LYS A 88 -15.57 10.20 -3.47
N LEU A 89 -14.55 9.66 -2.80
CA LEU A 89 -14.03 10.27 -1.58
C LEU A 89 -13.38 11.64 -1.87
N ARG A 90 -12.71 11.79 -3.01
CA ARG A 90 -12.14 13.07 -3.47
C ARG A 90 -13.25 14.08 -3.74
N GLU A 91 -14.28 13.71 -4.52
CA GLU A 91 -15.43 14.57 -4.80
C GLU A 91 -16.08 15.07 -3.50
N ALA A 92 -16.26 14.17 -2.52
CA ALA A 92 -16.83 14.51 -1.22
C ALA A 92 -15.93 15.45 -0.41
N ALA A 93 -14.62 15.22 -0.41
CA ALA A 93 -13.65 16.10 0.25
C ALA A 93 -13.68 17.49 -0.35
N ASP A 94 -13.65 17.63 -1.68
CA ASP A 94 -13.71 18.91 -2.40
C ASP A 94 -15.01 19.68 -2.06
N ALA A 95 -16.15 18.97 -2.00
CA ALA A 95 -17.43 19.60 -1.61
C ALA A 95 -17.44 20.12 -0.16
N LEU A 96 -16.60 19.56 0.70
CA LEU A 96 -16.41 20.02 2.09
C LEU A 96 -15.28 21.04 2.23
N GLY A 97 -14.62 21.45 1.13
CA GLY A 97 -13.48 22.34 1.15
C GLY A 97 -12.20 21.69 1.67
N CYS A 98 -12.11 20.36 1.59
CA CYS A 98 -10.99 19.57 2.06
C CYS A 98 -10.24 18.92 0.87
N GLN A 99 -9.00 18.54 1.11
CA GLN A 99 -8.21 17.77 0.17
C GLN A 99 -8.10 16.32 0.64
N LEU A 100 -8.35 15.35 -0.25
CA LEU A 100 -8.07 13.95 0.02
C LEU A 100 -6.57 13.70 -0.05
N VAL A 101 -6.01 13.20 1.04
CA VAL A 101 -4.63 12.70 1.12
C VAL A 101 -4.68 11.22 1.48
N TYR A 102 -3.92 10.39 0.75
CA TYR A 102 -3.84 8.96 1.04
C TYR A 102 -2.43 8.41 0.81
N ALA A 103 -2.08 7.38 1.53
CA ALA A 103 -0.83 6.64 1.37
C ALA A 103 -1.00 5.18 1.78
N LEU A 104 -0.15 4.31 1.21
CA LEU A 104 0.02 2.94 1.67
C LEU A 104 1.27 2.88 2.53
N VAL A 105 1.09 2.71 3.82
CA VAL A 105 2.19 2.68 4.80
C VAL A 105 2.41 1.24 5.26
N PRO A 106 3.65 0.74 5.32
CA PRO A 106 3.93 -0.58 5.88
C PRO A 106 3.33 -0.75 7.27
N LYS A 107 2.77 -1.93 7.56
CA LYS A 107 2.19 -2.23 8.88
C LYS A 107 3.23 -2.18 10.00
N SER A 108 4.46 -2.55 9.69
CA SER A 108 5.61 -2.48 10.59
C SER A 108 6.84 -2.05 9.82
N GLY A 109 7.78 -1.37 10.49
CA GLY A 109 9.05 -1.00 9.91
C GLY A 109 8.96 -0.03 8.73
N ASN A 110 9.75 -0.30 7.71
CA ASN A 110 9.89 0.50 6.50
C ASN A 110 9.77 -0.39 5.24
N ILE A 111 9.81 0.23 4.06
CA ILE A 111 9.69 -0.49 2.78
C ILE A 111 10.84 -1.49 2.57
N GLN A 112 12.04 -1.16 3.04
CA GLN A 112 13.18 -2.06 2.93
C GLN A 112 12.97 -3.30 3.81
N GLU A 113 12.57 -3.14 5.06
CA GLU A 113 12.24 -4.25 5.95
C GLU A 113 11.11 -5.11 5.40
N LEU A 114 10.09 -4.50 4.79
CA LEU A 114 9.01 -5.22 4.12
C LEU A 114 9.56 -6.08 2.96
N ALA A 115 10.49 -5.55 2.18
CA ALA A 115 11.14 -6.29 1.10
C ALA A 115 12.01 -7.44 1.63
N GLU A 116 12.75 -7.21 2.72
CA GLU A 116 13.57 -8.23 3.38
C GLU A 116 12.69 -9.36 3.98
N GLN A 117 11.60 -9.01 4.64
CA GLN A 117 10.64 -9.99 5.17
C GLN A 117 10.06 -10.87 4.06
N ARG A 118 9.70 -10.26 2.91
CA ARG A 118 9.19 -10.99 1.75
C ARG A 118 10.25 -11.92 1.17
N ALA A 119 11.47 -11.43 0.97
CA ALA A 119 12.57 -12.24 0.44
C ALA A 119 12.90 -13.42 1.38
N ARG A 120 12.87 -13.18 2.69
CA ARG A 120 13.09 -14.23 3.70
C ARG A 120 11.97 -15.26 3.71
N ALA A 121 10.72 -14.85 3.56
CA ALA A 121 9.59 -15.78 3.48
C ALA A 121 9.72 -16.69 2.24
N GLU A 122 10.03 -16.10 1.07
CA GLU A 122 10.27 -16.83 -0.17
C GLU A 122 11.47 -17.79 -0.06
N ALA A 123 12.59 -17.33 0.51
CA ALA A 123 13.75 -18.17 0.76
C ALA A 123 13.45 -19.35 1.69
N THR A 124 12.66 -19.10 2.73
CA THR A 124 12.24 -20.14 3.69
C THR A 124 11.39 -21.21 3.02
N GLU A 125 10.44 -20.80 2.17
CA GLU A 125 9.58 -21.72 1.43
C GLU A 125 10.41 -22.58 0.46
N ASN A 126 11.31 -21.95 -0.30
CA ASN A 126 12.19 -22.66 -1.25
C ASN A 126 13.11 -23.66 -0.54
N VAL A 127 13.76 -23.27 0.55
CA VAL A 127 14.65 -24.16 1.32
C VAL A 127 13.86 -25.34 1.90
N ARG A 128 12.69 -25.09 2.47
CA ARG A 128 11.84 -26.17 3.01
C ARG A 128 11.39 -27.15 1.95
N ALA A 129 11.03 -26.68 0.74
CA ALA A 129 10.65 -27.54 -0.36
C ALA A 129 11.81 -28.47 -0.77
N VAL A 130 13.03 -27.93 -0.88
CA VAL A 130 14.22 -28.72 -1.20
C VAL A 130 14.56 -29.71 -0.08
N GLU A 131 14.53 -29.29 1.17
CA GLU A 131 14.81 -30.17 2.31
C GLU A 131 13.78 -31.31 2.44
N HIS A 132 12.50 -31.04 2.16
CA HIS A 132 11.49 -32.08 2.12
C HIS A 132 11.81 -33.15 1.05
N THR A 133 12.24 -32.72 -0.11
CA THR A 133 12.63 -33.64 -1.19
C THR A 133 13.88 -34.46 -0.80
N MET A 134 14.90 -33.80 -0.22
CA MET A 134 16.13 -34.48 0.24
C MET A 134 15.91 -35.43 1.40
N ALA A 135 14.99 -35.09 2.32
CA ALA A 135 14.62 -35.98 3.43
C ALA A 135 13.98 -37.28 2.95
N LEU A 136 13.29 -37.26 1.82
CA LEU A 136 12.73 -38.46 1.18
C LEU A 136 13.82 -39.35 0.56
N GLU A 137 14.99 -38.80 0.27
CA GLU A 137 16.16 -39.51 -0.32
C GLU A 137 17.22 -39.89 0.74
N ASP A 138 16.88 -39.79 2.03
CA ASP A 138 17.77 -40.10 3.17
C ASP A 138 19.06 -39.27 3.25
N GLN A 139 19.07 -38.07 2.62
CA GLN A 139 20.19 -37.13 2.59
C GLN A 139 19.86 -35.90 3.43
N ALA A 140 19.92 -36.02 4.75
CA ALA A 140 19.73 -34.87 5.65
C ALA A 140 20.93 -33.91 5.54
N VAL A 141 20.70 -32.71 5.01
CA VAL A 141 21.73 -31.66 4.92
C VAL A 141 21.49 -30.60 6.01
N GLY A 142 22.41 -30.49 6.96
CA GLY A 142 22.39 -29.44 8.00
C GLY A 142 22.56 -28.03 7.44
N GLY A 143 22.33 -26.99 8.26
CA GLY A 143 22.58 -25.59 7.88
C GLY A 143 21.40 -24.89 7.25
N VAL A 144 20.15 -25.25 7.61
CA VAL A 144 18.92 -24.64 7.07
C VAL A 144 18.89 -23.12 7.25
N LYS A 145 19.35 -22.61 8.37
CA LYS A 145 19.38 -21.16 8.65
C LYS A 145 20.31 -20.41 7.70
N GLU A 146 21.51 -20.91 7.54
CA GLU A 146 22.53 -20.34 6.66
C GLU A 146 22.06 -20.35 5.19
N LYS A 147 21.43 -21.43 4.75
CA LYS A 147 20.81 -21.51 3.41
C LYS A 147 19.71 -20.50 3.21
N ILE A 148 18.83 -20.29 4.21
CA ILE A 148 17.78 -19.27 4.16
C ILE A 148 18.39 -17.88 4.06
N GLU A 149 19.42 -17.55 4.83
CA GLU A 149 20.08 -16.26 4.80
C GLU A 149 20.77 -15.99 3.45
N GLU A 150 21.50 -16.95 2.94
CA GLU A 150 22.14 -16.86 1.62
C GLU A 150 21.10 -16.66 0.50
N GLN A 151 20.03 -17.46 0.51
CA GLN A 151 19.00 -17.36 -0.49
C GLN A 151 18.20 -16.06 -0.39
N THR A 152 17.95 -15.57 0.82
CA THR A 152 17.36 -14.25 1.06
C THR A 152 18.19 -13.15 0.40
N LYS A 153 19.50 -13.18 0.61
CA LYS A 153 20.42 -12.21 -0.01
C LYS A 153 20.38 -12.28 -1.54
N ARG A 154 20.41 -13.48 -2.11
CA ARG A 154 20.31 -13.68 -3.57
C ARG A 154 18.98 -13.15 -4.13
N ILE A 155 17.85 -13.37 -3.43
CA ILE A 155 16.54 -12.84 -3.84
C ILE A 155 16.55 -11.32 -3.85
N LEU A 156 17.10 -10.69 -2.81
CA LEU A 156 17.21 -9.23 -2.71
C LEU A 156 18.11 -8.62 -3.78
N GLU A 157 19.15 -9.31 -4.19
CA GLU A 157 20.07 -8.87 -5.25
C GLU A 157 19.45 -9.03 -6.65
N ARG A 158 18.61 -10.06 -6.85
CA ARG A 158 17.99 -10.36 -8.16
C ARG A 158 16.72 -9.52 -8.41
N THR A 159 16.01 -9.14 -7.37
CA THR A 159 14.74 -8.41 -7.45
C THR A 159 14.97 -6.91 -7.48
#